data_1aa31b89cb613233d418e804aab459f1
#
_entry.id   1aa31b89cb613233d418e804aab459f1
#
_cell.length_a   1.000
_cell.length_b   1.000
_cell.length_c   1.000
_cell.angle_alpha   90.00
_cell.angle_beta   90.00
_cell.angle_gamma   90.00
#
_symmetry.space_group_name_H-M   'P 1'
#
loop_
_entity.id
_entity.type
_entity.pdbx_description
1 polymer ?
#
loop_
_entity_poly.entity_id
_entity_poly.type
_entity_poly.pdbx_seq_one_letter_code
_entity_poly.pdbx_strand_id
1 'polypeptide(L)'
;MFKIRFYCCLGLLVLCISCSHQKTDPDTTIHQRTAVKKTPVIVDCNYSFEEATKGTKAPEEIVQQLKLITVQYYSTDRKVHQGQVLTNIKIAGKIETIFRFMFYEKFPIAHAIPIVKYNWNDDLSMQANNTSSFCYRNESFSKHARGMAIDINPYFNPLRWKSGYENHLIKPAGAHFDPSVPGTFYNLHPVVEEFKRLGFHWGHDFKAKNDDHHFDI
;
A
#
# COMPACT_ATOMS: atom_id res chain seq x y z
N MET A 1 -16.30 -44.80 60.76
CA MET A 1 -16.00 -44.85 62.21
C MET A 1 -15.70 -43.42 62.66
N PHE A 2 -16.48 -43.03 63.63
CA PHE A 2 -16.43 -41.84 64.48
C PHE A 2 -16.70 -40.46 63.93
N LYS A 3 -17.91 -40.06 64.29
CA LYS A 3 -18.47 -38.73 64.52
C LYS A 3 -17.72 -38.02 65.65
N ILE A 4 -17.66 -36.69 65.66
CA ILE A 4 -18.01 -35.88 66.82
C ILE A 4 -18.48 -34.49 66.35
N ARG A 5 -19.68 -34.16 66.83
CA ARG A 5 -20.30 -32.82 66.84
C ARG A 5 -19.77 -32.05 68.05
N PHE A 6 -19.66 -30.73 67.94
CA PHE A 6 -19.97 -29.88 69.12
C PHE A 6 -20.62 -28.57 68.70
N TYR A 7 -21.72 -28.27 69.35
CA TYR A 7 -22.51 -27.04 69.41
C TYR A 7 -21.91 -26.09 70.43
N CYS A 8 -22.03 -24.77 70.31
CA CYS A 8 -22.51 -23.83 71.33
C CYS A 8 -22.48 -22.39 70.75
N CYS A 9 -23.58 -21.82 70.66
CA CYS A 9 -24.32 -20.83 71.47
C CYS A 9 -23.84 -19.39 71.38
N LEU A 10 -24.72 -18.63 70.80
CA LEU A 10 -25.40 -17.40 71.23
C LEU A 10 -24.58 -16.20 71.71
N GLY A 11 -24.82 -15.08 71.02
CA GLY A 11 -24.51 -13.73 71.45
C GLY A 11 -25.10 -12.70 70.49
N LEU A 12 -26.38 -12.37 70.74
CA LEU A 12 -27.06 -11.28 70.06
C LEU A 12 -26.51 -9.94 70.55
N LEU A 13 -25.95 -9.12 69.76
CA LEU A 13 -25.71 -7.68 69.99
C LEU A 13 -26.33 -6.87 68.89
N VAL A 14 -27.49 -6.26 69.19
CA VAL A 14 -28.15 -5.28 68.27
C VAL A 14 -27.47 -3.95 68.47
N LEU A 15 -26.79 -3.50 67.45
CA LEU A 15 -26.32 -2.10 67.33
C LEU A 15 -27.09 -1.43 66.21
N CYS A 16 -28.01 -0.54 66.61
CA CYS A 16 -28.62 0.42 65.69
C CYS A 16 -27.58 1.38 65.21
N ILE A 17 -27.27 1.33 63.93
CA ILE A 17 -26.50 2.38 63.26
C ILE A 17 -27.45 3.11 62.31
N SER A 18 -27.64 4.39 62.60
CA SER A 18 -28.40 5.35 61.80
C SER A 18 -27.88 5.41 60.38
N CYS A 19 -28.75 5.09 59.44
CA CYS A 19 -28.47 5.24 58.00
C CYS A 19 -28.63 6.69 57.58
N SER A 20 -27.51 7.44 57.47
CA SER A 20 -27.49 8.70 56.77
C SER A 20 -27.44 8.44 55.28
N HIS A 21 -28.53 8.77 54.59
CA HIS A 21 -28.59 8.77 53.11
C HIS A 21 -27.66 9.84 52.56
N GLN A 22 -26.47 9.47 52.14
CA GLN A 22 -25.70 10.26 51.19
C GLN A 22 -26.22 10.00 49.78
N LYS A 23 -26.81 11.02 49.17
CA LYS A 23 -27.08 11.05 47.74
C LYS A 23 -25.72 11.05 47.03
N THR A 24 -25.38 9.95 46.39
CA THR A 24 -24.29 9.90 45.42
C THR A 24 -24.80 10.50 44.12
N ASP A 25 -24.23 11.64 43.72
CA ASP A 25 -24.40 12.18 42.40
C ASP A 25 -23.88 11.18 41.34
N PRO A 26 -24.54 11.04 40.17
CA PRO A 26 -24.03 10.18 39.12
C PRO A 26 -22.73 10.80 38.57
N ASP A 27 -21.65 10.05 38.79
CA ASP A 27 -20.31 10.32 38.26
C ASP A 27 -20.38 10.54 36.74
N THR A 28 -20.23 11.81 36.35
CA THR A 28 -20.08 12.19 34.95
C THR A 28 -18.67 11.85 34.53
N THR A 29 -18.43 10.58 34.26
CA THR A 29 -17.17 10.15 33.63
C THR A 29 -17.14 10.68 32.21
N ILE A 30 -16.64 11.91 32.04
CA ILE A 30 -16.30 12.47 30.76
C ILE A 30 -15.14 11.62 30.22
N HIS A 31 -15.47 10.67 29.34
CA HIS A 31 -14.48 10.01 28.49
C HIS A 31 -13.80 11.11 27.65
N GLN A 32 -12.67 11.60 28.14
CA GLN A 32 -11.76 12.36 27.30
C GLN A 32 -11.40 11.46 26.10
N ARG A 33 -12.04 11.72 24.96
CA ARG A 33 -11.58 11.22 23.68
C ARG A 33 -10.17 11.76 23.51
N THR A 34 -9.18 10.91 23.78
CA THR A 34 -7.79 11.18 23.44
C THR A 34 -7.75 11.50 21.95
N ALA A 35 -7.44 12.76 21.63
CA ALA A 35 -7.28 13.17 20.23
C ALA A 35 -6.23 12.27 19.59
N VAL A 36 -6.65 11.45 18.65
CA VAL A 36 -5.75 10.60 17.87
C VAL A 36 -4.77 11.55 17.18
N LYS A 37 -3.52 11.53 17.62
CA LYS A 37 -2.44 12.35 17.06
C LYS A 37 -2.30 11.98 15.59
N LYS A 38 -2.79 12.84 14.70
CA LYS A 38 -2.78 12.59 13.25
C LYS A 38 -1.32 12.51 12.83
N THR A 39 -0.88 11.34 12.35
CA THR A 39 0.48 11.17 11.82
C THR A 39 0.68 12.17 10.69
N PRO A 40 1.74 13.00 10.69
CA PRO A 40 1.99 13.91 9.59
C PRO A 40 2.20 13.13 8.30
N VAL A 41 1.60 13.61 7.20
CA VAL A 41 1.71 13.02 5.87
C VAL A 41 2.62 13.90 5.02
N ILE A 42 3.65 13.32 4.42
CA ILE A 42 4.52 13.99 3.47
C ILE A 42 3.86 13.90 2.09
N VAL A 43 3.65 15.04 1.44
CA VAL A 43 3.04 15.10 0.10
C VAL A 43 4.14 15.14 -0.95
N ASP A 44 4.29 14.06 -1.73
CA ASP A 44 5.33 13.91 -2.76
C ASP A 44 4.94 14.60 -4.06
N CYS A 45 3.65 14.63 -4.38
CA CYS A 45 3.09 15.38 -5.50
C CYS A 45 1.61 15.67 -5.28
N ASN A 46 1.12 16.70 -5.98
CA ASN A 46 -0.29 17.09 -5.98
C ASN A 46 -0.64 17.75 -7.31
N TYR A 47 -0.57 16.95 -8.40
CA TYR A 47 -0.92 17.39 -9.73
C TYR A 47 -2.44 17.42 -9.92
N SER A 48 -2.93 18.34 -10.75
CA SER A 48 -4.23 18.17 -11.41
C SER A 48 -4.13 17.09 -12.49
N PHE A 49 -5.27 16.64 -13.02
CA PHE A 49 -5.28 15.68 -14.13
C PHE A 49 -4.58 16.25 -15.38
N GLU A 50 -4.82 17.51 -15.68
CA GLU A 50 -4.21 18.25 -16.81
C GLU A 50 -2.68 18.33 -16.65
N GLU A 51 -2.21 18.60 -15.44
CA GLU A 51 -0.77 18.61 -15.12
C GLU A 51 -0.16 17.21 -15.26
N ALA A 52 -0.84 16.19 -14.74
CA ALA A 52 -0.36 14.80 -14.78
C ALA A 52 -0.32 14.22 -16.19
N THR A 53 -1.13 14.75 -17.12
CA THR A 53 -1.17 14.34 -18.54
C THR A 53 -0.44 15.27 -19.48
N LYS A 54 0.09 16.40 -18.97
CA LYS A 54 0.76 17.42 -19.78
C LYS A 54 1.92 16.85 -20.58
N GLY A 55 1.90 17.07 -21.90
CA GLY A 55 2.97 16.66 -22.79
C GLY A 55 3.01 15.17 -23.13
N THR A 56 2.01 14.39 -22.71
CA THR A 56 1.87 13.01 -23.23
C THR A 56 1.64 13.03 -24.74
N LYS A 57 2.16 12.01 -25.44
CA LYS A 57 1.91 11.78 -26.87
C LYS A 57 0.78 10.79 -27.09
N ALA A 58 0.06 10.41 -26.03
CA ALA A 58 -1.06 9.49 -26.15
C ALA A 58 -2.20 10.13 -26.96
N PRO A 59 -2.88 9.35 -27.83
CA PRO A 59 -4.13 9.77 -28.46
C PRO A 59 -5.20 10.12 -27.42
N GLU A 60 -6.08 11.06 -27.79
CA GLU A 60 -7.14 11.58 -26.90
C GLU A 60 -8.05 10.46 -26.34
N GLU A 61 -8.37 9.47 -27.17
CA GLU A 61 -9.18 8.32 -26.76
C GLU A 61 -8.53 7.46 -25.67
N ILE A 62 -7.20 7.50 -25.53
CA ILE A 62 -6.48 6.86 -24.41
C ILE A 62 -6.53 7.78 -23.18
N VAL A 63 -6.26 9.08 -23.37
CA VAL A 63 -6.26 10.05 -22.27
C VAL A 63 -7.61 10.08 -21.57
N GLN A 64 -8.71 10.05 -22.30
CA GLN A 64 -10.08 10.01 -21.75
C GLN A 64 -10.40 8.77 -20.92
N GLN A 65 -9.62 7.70 -21.04
CA GLN A 65 -9.75 6.50 -20.23
C GLN A 65 -8.89 6.53 -18.96
N LEU A 66 -8.12 7.59 -18.74
CA LEU A 66 -7.25 7.69 -17.58
C LEU A 66 -7.95 8.36 -16.39
N LYS A 67 -7.49 8.01 -15.22
CA LYS A 67 -7.85 8.61 -13.93
C LYS A 67 -6.59 8.86 -13.13
N LEU A 68 -6.47 10.05 -12.55
CA LEU A 68 -5.46 10.35 -11.56
C LEU A 68 -6.03 10.00 -10.17
N ILE A 69 -5.39 9.09 -9.46
CA ILE A 69 -5.76 8.70 -8.11
C ILE A 69 -4.71 9.17 -7.10
N THR A 70 -5.16 9.62 -5.94
CA THR A 70 -4.29 9.94 -4.80
C THR A 70 -4.18 8.72 -3.91
N VAL A 71 -2.96 8.37 -3.53
CA VAL A 71 -2.64 7.19 -2.73
C VAL A 71 -1.78 7.55 -1.53
N GLN A 72 -2.01 6.86 -0.41
CA GLN A 72 -1.13 6.94 0.76
C GLN A 72 -0.32 5.65 0.89
N TYR A 73 0.91 5.77 1.34
CA TYR A 73 1.82 4.65 1.52
C TYR A 73 2.86 4.92 2.62
N TYR A 74 3.42 3.88 3.19
CA TYR A 74 4.65 3.98 3.95
C TYR A 74 5.82 4.06 2.97
N SER A 75 6.70 5.05 3.15
CA SER A 75 7.90 5.14 2.33
C SER A 75 9.09 4.42 3.00
N THR A 76 10.19 4.32 2.27
CA THR A 76 11.45 3.71 2.72
C THR A 76 12.06 4.45 3.91
N ASP A 77 11.68 5.70 4.16
CA ASP A 77 12.03 6.48 5.35
C ASP A 77 11.16 6.16 6.58
N ARG A 78 10.23 5.19 6.45
CA ARG A 78 9.27 4.74 7.48
C ARG A 78 8.24 5.79 7.88
N LYS A 79 8.01 6.80 7.05
CA LYS A 79 6.96 7.79 7.24
C LYS A 79 5.79 7.55 6.30
N VAL A 80 4.68 8.19 6.61
CA VAL A 80 3.51 8.17 5.74
C VAL A 80 3.66 9.24 4.67
N HIS A 81 3.58 8.81 3.42
CA HIS A 81 3.62 9.65 2.26
C HIS A 81 2.27 9.64 1.53
N GLN A 82 2.02 10.67 0.75
CA GLN A 82 0.94 10.77 -0.20
C GLN A 82 1.51 11.07 -1.57
N GLY A 83 1.19 10.23 -2.53
CA GLY A 83 1.52 10.43 -3.93
C GLY A 83 0.31 10.26 -4.82
N GLN A 84 0.55 10.12 -6.12
CA GLN A 84 -0.49 9.96 -7.12
C GLN A 84 -0.09 8.95 -8.19
N VAL A 85 -1.10 8.22 -8.71
CA VAL A 85 -0.92 7.27 -9.80
C VAL A 85 -1.90 7.66 -10.92
N LEU A 86 -1.36 7.89 -12.12
CA LEU A 86 -2.15 8.07 -13.34
C LEU A 86 -2.36 6.70 -13.97
N THR A 87 -3.60 6.22 -14.07
CA THR A 87 -3.93 4.85 -14.49
C THR A 87 -5.24 4.79 -15.24
N ASN A 88 -5.57 3.66 -15.85
CA ASN A 88 -6.85 3.49 -16.54
C ASN A 88 -7.99 3.40 -15.52
N ILE A 89 -9.12 4.04 -15.84
CA ILE A 89 -10.33 4.05 -15.01
C ILE A 89 -10.83 2.63 -14.68
N LYS A 90 -10.58 1.65 -15.57
CA LYS A 90 -11.00 0.25 -15.39
C LYS A 90 -10.29 -0.46 -14.24
N ILE A 91 -9.06 -0.06 -13.92
CA ILE A 91 -8.26 -0.70 -12.87
C ILE A 91 -7.99 0.23 -11.67
N ALA A 92 -8.36 1.50 -11.75
CA ALA A 92 -8.10 2.49 -10.71
C ALA A 92 -8.56 2.04 -9.32
N GLY A 93 -9.80 1.52 -9.19
CA GLY A 93 -10.31 1.02 -7.91
C GLY A 93 -9.56 -0.20 -7.37
N LYS A 94 -9.02 -1.07 -8.24
CA LYS A 94 -8.17 -2.18 -7.84
C LYS A 94 -6.83 -1.66 -7.31
N ILE A 95 -6.22 -0.69 -7.99
CA ILE A 95 -4.97 -0.06 -7.54
C ILE A 95 -5.17 0.64 -6.19
N GLU A 96 -6.26 1.41 -6.01
CA GLU A 96 -6.58 2.02 -4.72
C GLU A 96 -6.69 0.96 -3.60
N THR A 97 -7.28 -0.21 -3.91
CA THR A 97 -7.39 -1.33 -2.95
C THR A 97 -6.02 -1.90 -2.58
N ILE A 98 -5.13 -2.09 -3.57
CA ILE A 98 -3.78 -2.60 -3.36
C ILE A 98 -2.95 -1.61 -2.52
N PHE A 99 -3.04 -0.30 -2.80
CA PHE A 99 -2.34 0.71 -1.99
C PHE A 99 -2.81 0.70 -0.53
N ARG A 100 -4.13 0.54 -0.28
CA ARG A 100 -4.64 0.37 1.09
C ARG A 100 -4.10 -0.89 1.76
N PHE A 101 -4.01 -2.00 1.01
CA PHE A 101 -3.44 -3.24 1.52
C PHE A 101 -1.95 -3.08 1.85
N MET A 102 -1.15 -2.54 0.92
CA MET A 102 0.27 -2.24 1.15
C MET A 102 0.49 -1.31 2.34
N PHE A 103 -0.38 -0.31 2.50
CA PHE A 103 -0.35 0.59 3.65
C PHE A 103 -0.60 -0.15 4.97
N TYR A 104 -1.61 -1.03 5.00
CA TYR A 104 -1.93 -1.86 6.16
C TYR A 104 -0.78 -2.79 6.53
N GLU A 105 -0.20 -3.47 5.55
CA GLU A 105 0.95 -4.36 5.70
C GLU A 105 2.28 -3.62 5.96
N LYS A 106 2.27 -2.29 5.92
CA LYS A 106 3.47 -1.44 6.00
C LYS A 106 4.53 -1.80 4.95
N PHE A 107 4.08 -2.29 3.79
CA PHE A 107 4.97 -2.54 2.67
C PHE A 107 5.51 -1.21 2.13
N PRO A 108 6.84 -0.99 2.12
CA PRO A 108 7.39 0.29 1.76
C PRO A 108 7.35 0.52 0.25
N ILE A 109 6.88 1.71 -0.13
CA ILE A 109 6.91 2.24 -1.50
C ILE A 109 7.92 3.39 -1.53
N ALA A 110 8.88 3.35 -2.44
CA ALA A 110 9.88 4.41 -2.53
C ALA A 110 9.24 5.74 -2.96
N HIS A 111 8.54 5.73 -4.09
CA HIS A 111 7.79 6.86 -4.63
C HIS A 111 6.55 6.38 -5.38
N ALA A 112 5.52 7.24 -5.46
CA ALA A 112 4.34 7.05 -6.31
C ALA A 112 3.99 8.39 -6.96
N ILE A 113 4.62 8.69 -8.09
CA ILE A 113 4.53 9.99 -8.78
C ILE A 113 4.26 9.75 -10.27
N PRO A 114 3.32 10.47 -10.91
CA PRO A 114 3.07 10.35 -12.35
C PRO A 114 4.32 10.60 -13.19
N ILE A 115 4.45 9.86 -14.29
CA ILE A 115 5.65 9.85 -15.19
C ILE A 115 5.96 11.24 -15.78
N VAL A 116 5.00 12.16 -15.83
CA VAL A 116 5.23 13.55 -16.22
C VAL A 116 6.38 14.20 -15.43
N LYS A 117 6.58 13.83 -14.18
CA LYS A 117 7.70 14.26 -13.34
C LYS A 117 9.07 13.94 -13.96
N TYR A 118 9.13 12.89 -14.74
CA TYR A 118 10.34 12.38 -15.41
C TYR A 118 10.33 12.68 -16.92
N ASN A 119 9.55 13.69 -17.35
CA ASN A 119 9.42 14.07 -18.77
C ASN A 119 9.03 12.91 -19.69
N TRP A 120 8.14 12.03 -19.20
CA TRP A 120 7.69 10.83 -19.91
C TRP A 120 8.80 9.81 -20.20
N ASN A 121 9.93 9.91 -19.50
CA ASN A 121 11.04 8.96 -19.58
C ASN A 121 10.87 7.86 -18.54
N ASP A 122 10.49 6.67 -18.99
CA ASP A 122 10.24 5.50 -18.17
C ASP A 122 11.52 5.00 -17.47
N ASP A 123 12.65 4.99 -18.18
CA ASP A 123 13.94 4.56 -17.59
C ASP A 123 14.37 5.46 -16.42
N LEU A 124 14.16 6.78 -16.52
CA LEU A 124 14.43 7.71 -15.40
C LEU A 124 13.49 7.49 -14.23
N SER A 125 12.21 7.20 -14.51
CA SER A 125 11.23 6.87 -13.46
C SER A 125 11.62 5.59 -12.73
N MET A 126 11.93 4.53 -13.47
CA MET A 126 12.38 3.25 -12.87
C MET A 126 13.68 3.41 -12.07
N GLN A 127 14.64 4.21 -12.59
CA GLN A 127 15.91 4.48 -11.91
C GLN A 127 15.70 5.21 -10.58
N ALA A 128 14.69 6.06 -10.48
CA ALA A 128 14.27 6.71 -9.25
C ALA A 128 13.44 5.80 -8.31
N ASN A 129 13.32 4.51 -8.62
CA ASN A 129 12.50 3.54 -7.90
C ASN A 129 11.03 3.97 -7.78
N ASN A 130 10.50 4.65 -8.81
CA ASN A 130 9.17 5.24 -8.80
C ASN A 130 8.10 4.23 -9.22
N THR A 131 7.10 4.05 -8.39
CA THR A 131 5.89 3.29 -8.71
C THR A 131 5.02 4.08 -9.68
N SER A 132 4.68 3.51 -10.84
CA SER A 132 3.92 4.18 -11.89
C SER A 132 3.06 3.20 -12.68
N SER A 133 2.00 3.72 -13.32
CA SER A 133 1.08 2.90 -14.12
C SER A 133 1.07 3.32 -15.58
N PHE A 134 0.67 4.55 -15.90
CA PHE A 134 0.56 5.01 -17.26
C PHE A 134 1.87 5.62 -17.75
N CYS A 135 2.41 5.06 -18.85
CA CYS A 135 3.48 5.63 -19.64
C CYS A 135 3.22 5.31 -21.10
N TYR A 136 2.84 6.34 -21.90
CA TYR A 136 2.55 6.12 -23.30
C TYR A 136 3.82 5.82 -24.11
N ARG A 137 3.76 4.74 -24.86
CA ARG A 137 4.73 4.37 -25.90
C ARG A 137 3.95 3.79 -27.06
N ASN A 138 4.41 4.05 -28.28
CA ASN A 138 3.73 3.59 -29.50
C ASN A 138 3.98 2.08 -29.74
N GLU A 139 3.62 1.28 -28.76
CA GLU A 139 3.75 -0.17 -28.76
C GLU A 139 2.40 -0.79 -28.46
N SER A 140 1.81 -1.49 -29.42
CA SER A 140 0.46 -2.04 -29.31
C SER A 140 0.31 -3.07 -28.17
N PHE A 141 1.39 -3.74 -27.78
CA PHE A 141 1.42 -4.75 -26.73
C PHE A 141 1.64 -4.17 -25.33
N SER A 142 2.07 -2.91 -25.21
CA SER A 142 2.37 -2.32 -23.91
C SER A 142 1.09 -2.02 -23.12
N LYS A 143 0.91 -2.67 -21.98
CA LYS A 143 -0.19 -2.41 -21.04
C LYS A 143 -0.05 -1.03 -20.37
N HIS A 144 1.19 -0.56 -20.13
CA HIS A 144 1.45 0.79 -19.60
C HIS A 144 0.99 1.90 -20.57
N ALA A 145 1.09 1.67 -21.88
CA ALA A 145 0.62 2.64 -22.86
C ALA A 145 -0.88 2.93 -22.80
N ARG A 146 -1.63 2.08 -22.10
CA ARG A 146 -3.06 2.21 -21.86
C ARG A 146 -3.42 2.37 -20.37
N GLY A 147 -2.42 2.47 -19.49
CA GLY A 147 -2.61 2.51 -18.03
C GLY A 147 -3.21 1.23 -17.45
N MET A 148 -3.01 0.07 -18.12
CA MET A 148 -3.54 -1.24 -17.71
C MET A 148 -2.51 -2.12 -17.01
N ALA A 149 -1.40 -1.53 -16.59
CA ALA A 149 -0.35 -2.15 -15.78
C ALA A 149 0.11 -1.17 -14.70
N ILE A 150 0.81 -1.68 -13.71
CA ILE A 150 1.50 -0.88 -12.70
C ILE A 150 2.84 -1.54 -12.37
N ASP A 151 3.89 -0.71 -12.25
CA ASP A 151 5.20 -1.12 -11.77
C ASP A 151 5.39 -0.62 -10.34
N ILE A 152 5.79 -1.51 -9.43
CA ILE A 152 6.00 -1.23 -8.02
C ILE A 152 7.48 -1.32 -7.67
N ASN A 153 8.07 -0.25 -7.17
CA ASN A 153 9.48 -0.21 -6.76
C ASN A 153 10.42 -0.86 -7.78
N PRO A 154 10.53 -0.36 -9.02
CA PRO A 154 11.27 -1.05 -10.09
C PRO A 154 12.74 -1.31 -9.76
N TYR A 155 13.38 -0.44 -8.97
CA TYR A 155 14.78 -0.61 -8.60
C TYR A 155 15.00 -1.75 -7.59
N PHE A 156 14.01 -2.01 -6.72
CA PHE A 156 14.04 -3.15 -5.79
C PHE A 156 13.56 -4.43 -6.46
N ASN A 157 12.72 -4.32 -7.48
CA ASN A 157 12.08 -5.42 -8.19
C ASN A 157 12.46 -5.43 -9.67
N PRO A 158 13.75 -5.58 -10.02
CA PRO A 158 14.20 -5.40 -11.39
C PRO A 158 13.67 -6.45 -12.36
N LEU A 159 13.56 -6.05 -13.63
CA LEU A 159 13.44 -6.99 -14.72
C LEU A 159 14.79 -7.72 -14.90
N ARG A 160 14.74 -9.05 -14.90
CA ARG A 160 15.89 -9.94 -15.08
C ARG A 160 15.57 -11.01 -16.14
N TRP A 161 16.44 -11.21 -17.09
CA TRP A 161 16.28 -12.24 -18.11
C TRP A 161 16.58 -13.62 -17.54
N LYS A 162 15.77 -14.61 -17.96
CA LYS A 162 15.96 -16.03 -17.58
C LYS A 162 17.10 -16.63 -18.40
N SER A 163 17.73 -17.69 -17.86
CA SER A 163 18.77 -18.45 -18.59
C SER A 163 18.27 -18.94 -19.95
N GLY A 164 19.14 -18.89 -20.94
CA GLY A 164 18.82 -19.31 -22.32
C GLY A 164 18.25 -18.20 -23.21
N TYR A 165 18.13 -16.98 -22.71
CA TYR A 165 17.79 -15.81 -23.52
C TYR A 165 19.01 -14.90 -23.68
N GLU A 166 19.22 -14.36 -24.90
CA GLU A 166 20.44 -13.62 -25.26
C GLU A 166 20.54 -12.25 -24.55
N ASN A 167 19.42 -11.65 -24.20
CA ASN A 167 19.43 -10.36 -23.53
C ASN A 167 19.62 -10.57 -22.02
N HIS A 168 20.75 -10.11 -21.50
CA HIS A 168 21.08 -10.22 -20.07
C HIS A 168 21.00 -8.87 -19.32
N LEU A 169 20.43 -7.84 -19.93
CA LEU A 169 20.32 -6.52 -19.31
C LEU A 169 19.31 -6.55 -18.15
N ILE A 170 19.75 -6.07 -17.00
CA ILE A 170 18.87 -5.81 -15.87
C ILE A 170 18.27 -4.42 -16.03
N LYS A 171 16.99 -4.28 -15.78
CA LYS A 171 16.30 -2.98 -15.79
C LYS A 171 15.58 -2.74 -14.45
N PRO A 172 15.75 -1.52 -13.88
CA PRO A 172 16.64 -0.44 -14.30
C PRO A 172 18.13 -0.81 -14.17
N ALA A 173 18.98 -0.09 -14.90
CA ALA A 173 20.42 -0.34 -14.89
C ALA A 173 21.00 -0.17 -13.46
N GLY A 174 21.86 -1.09 -13.05
CA GLY A 174 22.46 -1.08 -11.71
C GLY A 174 21.56 -1.60 -10.60
N ALA A 175 20.31 -1.95 -10.88
CA ALA A 175 19.43 -2.58 -9.89
C ALA A 175 19.90 -4.01 -9.56
N HIS A 176 19.65 -4.40 -8.32
CA HIS A 176 19.97 -5.74 -7.84
C HIS A 176 18.77 -6.32 -7.10
N PHE A 177 18.41 -7.56 -7.44
CA PHE A 177 17.33 -8.26 -6.74
C PHE A 177 17.83 -8.81 -5.40
N ASP A 178 17.24 -8.30 -4.32
CA ASP A 178 17.52 -8.79 -2.96
C ASP A 178 16.22 -8.87 -2.16
N PRO A 179 15.69 -10.09 -1.93
CA PRO A 179 14.43 -10.28 -1.20
C PRO A 179 14.53 -9.91 0.30
N SER A 180 15.72 -9.63 0.83
CA SER A 180 15.90 -9.14 2.19
C SER A 180 15.64 -7.62 2.32
N VAL A 181 15.64 -6.89 1.20
CA VAL A 181 15.34 -5.46 1.16
C VAL A 181 13.83 -5.23 1.27
N PRO A 182 13.36 -4.48 2.29
CA PRO A 182 11.94 -4.17 2.39
C PRO A 182 11.44 -3.42 1.14
N GLY A 183 10.31 -3.87 0.58
CA GLY A 183 9.75 -3.35 -0.67
C GLY A 183 10.11 -4.21 -1.90
N THR A 184 10.82 -5.34 -1.69
CA THR A 184 11.11 -6.35 -2.72
C THR A 184 10.08 -7.46 -2.67
N PHE A 185 9.62 -7.92 -3.83
CA PHE A 185 8.70 -9.04 -3.97
C PHE A 185 9.43 -10.39 -4.06
N TYR A 186 8.75 -11.43 -3.58
CA TYR A 186 9.17 -12.83 -3.70
C TYR A 186 7.94 -13.73 -3.84
N ASN A 187 8.13 -14.99 -4.20
CA ASN A 187 7.03 -15.95 -4.31
C ASN A 187 6.23 -16.03 -3.01
N LEU A 188 4.90 -16.00 -3.14
CA LEU A 188 3.94 -16.00 -2.03
C LEU A 188 4.01 -14.74 -1.12
N HIS A 189 4.63 -13.66 -1.61
CA HIS A 189 4.58 -12.39 -0.88
C HIS A 189 3.12 -11.90 -0.78
N PRO A 190 2.63 -11.49 0.43
CA PRO A 190 1.21 -11.14 0.62
C PRO A 190 0.69 -10.09 -0.37
N VAL A 191 1.50 -9.10 -0.73
CA VAL A 191 1.13 -8.08 -1.73
C VAL A 191 0.99 -8.68 -3.13
N VAL A 192 1.86 -9.61 -3.52
CA VAL A 192 1.75 -10.32 -4.82
C VAL A 192 0.47 -11.14 -4.87
N GLU A 193 0.16 -11.85 -3.80
CA GLU A 193 -1.09 -12.62 -3.72
C GLU A 193 -2.33 -11.74 -3.76
N GLU A 194 -2.29 -10.54 -3.17
CA GLU A 194 -3.39 -9.57 -3.28
C GLU A 194 -3.55 -9.03 -4.70
N PHE A 195 -2.47 -8.75 -5.44
CA PHE A 195 -2.53 -8.43 -6.86
C PHE A 195 -3.20 -9.54 -7.67
N LYS A 196 -2.76 -10.79 -7.48
CA LYS A 196 -3.33 -11.98 -8.15
C LYS A 196 -4.81 -12.15 -7.80
N ARG A 197 -5.20 -11.97 -6.54
CA ARG A 197 -6.60 -12.06 -6.08
C ARG A 197 -7.49 -11.02 -6.78
N LEU A 198 -6.95 -9.84 -7.09
CA LEU A 198 -7.63 -8.79 -7.84
C LEU A 198 -7.59 -8.98 -9.36
N GLY A 199 -7.00 -10.09 -9.83
CA GLY A 199 -6.97 -10.47 -11.24
C GLY A 199 -5.82 -9.87 -12.04
N PHE A 200 -4.74 -9.42 -11.37
CA PHE A 200 -3.51 -9.04 -12.06
C PHE A 200 -2.62 -10.28 -12.30
N HIS A 201 -1.91 -10.26 -13.40
CA HIS A 201 -0.80 -11.16 -13.68
C HIS A 201 0.49 -10.51 -13.15
N TRP A 202 1.38 -11.31 -12.59
CA TRP A 202 2.69 -10.85 -12.15
C TRP A 202 3.74 -11.12 -13.24
N GLY A 203 4.51 -10.12 -13.63
CA GLY A 203 5.53 -10.24 -14.67
C GLY A 203 6.70 -11.16 -14.33
N HIS A 204 6.88 -11.53 -13.06
CA HIS A 204 7.79 -12.60 -12.64
C HIS A 204 7.54 -13.90 -13.41
N ASP A 205 6.29 -14.18 -13.74
CA ASP A 205 5.86 -15.43 -14.36
C ASP A 205 6.01 -15.41 -15.89
N PHE A 206 6.51 -14.32 -16.50
CA PHE A 206 6.74 -14.28 -17.95
C PHE A 206 7.73 -15.32 -18.42
N LYS A 207 7.54 -15.84 -19.63
CA LYS A 207 8.32 -16.96 -20.19
C LYS A 207 9.81 -16.64 -20.27
N ALA A 208 10.18 -15.46 -20.78
CA ALA A 208 11.56 -15.10 -21.10
C ALA A 208 12.29 -14.37 -19.98
N LYS A 209 11.56 -13.77 -19.06
CA LYS A 209 12.11 -12.87 -18.03
C LYS A 209 11.31 -12.93 -16.74
N ASN A 210 11.93 -12.55 -15.65
CA ASN A 210 11.27 -12.18 -14.41
C ASN A 210 11.17 -10.65 -14.41
N ASP A 211 9.98 -10.12 -14.62
CA ASP A 211 9.68 -8.69 -14.57
C ASP A 211 9.05 -8.41 -13.21
N ASP A 212 9.91 -8.35 -12.19
CA ASP A 212 9.46 -8.48 -10.80
C ASP A 212 8.63 -7.30 -10.32
N HIS A 213 8.81 -6.11 -10.93
CA HIS A 213 8.00 -4.92 -10.58
C HIS A 213 6.62 -4.90 -11.24
N HIS A 214 6.42 -5.65 -12.34
CA HIS A 214 5.31 -5.50 -13.26
C HIS A 214 4.08 -6.31 -12.87
N PHE A 215 2.92 -5.64 -12.82
CA PHE A 215 1.60 -6.24 -12.66
C PHE A 215 0.66 -5.72 -13.74
N ASP A 216 0.01 -6.59 -14.51
CA ASP A 216 -0.92 -6.21 -15.57
C ASP A 216 -2.25 -6.96 -15.55
N ILE A 217 -3.23 -6.48 -16.36
CA ILE A 217 -4.57 -7.08 -16.44
C ILE A 217 -5.10 -7.10 -17.88
#